data_fbedc0b4c624a618131a61515e312484
#
_entry.id   fbedc0b4c624a618131a61515e312484
#
_cell.length_a   1.000
_cell.length_b   1.000
_cell.length_c   1.000
_cell.angle_alpha   90.00
_cell.angle_beta   90.00
_cell.angle_gamma   90.00
#
_symmetry.space_group_name_H-M   'P 1'
#
loop_
_entity.id
_entity.type
_entity.pdbx_description
1 polymer ?
#
loop_
_entity_poly.entity_id
_entity_poly.type
_entity_poly.pdbx_seq_one_letter_code
_entity_poly.pdbx_strand_id
1 'polypeptide(L)'
;MTQFSRRSALLTGLALPGIVEAVCHVGASEDDDAKPKRFEELAGFEAAEVASKYPVAILPLGSLEFHGPHNPLGSDSIIVSGIAERVATRTKGLLMPPITFTQCPAHTAHFAGTVSVRPEVMTMYFADVLRNILRLGFRRVFILNGHDGNIGPGRGAIAEVADETKDAALLFASWWEFLSTETMRSLGMFQQANGGHGHGGPLETSAVAAFRPDLIHLDKAKDLPEPPDLSNGAPYFLQKASAKDWPGYSGYVSEASAEKGRKLVKISEDLIVKLVESWLSHGEAPGSW
;
A
#
# COMPACT_ATOMS: atom_id res chain seq x y z
N MET A 1 34.17 67.36 -20.35
CA MET A 1 34.00 68.11 -19.11
C MET A 1 33.17 67.27 -18.19
N THR A 2 33.59 66.68 -17.11
CA THR A 2 34.65 66.88 -16.13
C THR A 2 35.06 65.56 -15.53
N GLN A 3 36.35 65.32 -15.41
CA GLN A 3 37.01 64.27 -14.67
C GLN A 3 36.75 64.41 -13.17
N PHE A 4 36.71 63.28 -12.45
CA PHE A 4 37.27 63.10 -11.10
C PHE A 4 37.49 61.59 -10.89
N SER A 5 38.71 61.18 -10.93
CA SER A 5 39.80 61.05 -9.99
C SER A 5 39.68 59.87 -9.01
N ARG A 6 40.59 58.92 -9.23
CA ARG A 6 40.93 57.78 -8.38
C ARG A 6 41.33 58.22 -6.93
N ARG A 7 40.87 57.46 -5.96
CA ARG A 7 41.67 57.20 -4.75
C ARG A 7 41.60 55.74 -4.35
N SER A 8 42.73 55.08 -4.49
CA SER A 8 43.12 53.87 -3.88
C SER A 8 43.14 54.02 -2.37
N ALA A 9 42.54 53.10 -1.64
CA ALA A 9 42.84 52.82 -0.25
C ALA A 9 43.12 51.35 -0.10
N LEU A 10 44.36 50.98 0.00
CA LEU A 10 44.83 49.71 0.55
C LEU A 10 44.37 49.61 2.01
N LEU A 11 43.70 48.57 2.34
CA LEU A 11 43.59 48.04 3.69
C LEU A 11 44.07 46.61 3.69
N THR A 12 45.24 46.46 4.22
CA THR A 12 45.94 45.24 4.55
C THR A 12 45.21 44.46 5.61
N GLY A 13 45.04 43.17 5.35
CA GLY A 13 45.28 42.07 6.26
C GLY A 13 44.40 41.92 7.46
N LEU A 14 43.70 40.81 7.44
CA LEU A 14 43.77 39.79 8.51
C LEU A 14 42.94 38.59 8.03
N ALA A 15 43.63 37.62 7.52
CA ALA A 15 43.07 36.30 7.31
C ALA A 15 42.79 35.66 8.68
N LEU A 16 41.54 35.41 9.00
CA LEU A 16 41.17 34.46 10.02
C LEU A 16 40.95 33.09 9.35
N PRO A 17 41.76 32.09 9.66
CA PRO A 17 41.49 30.73 9.25
C PRO A 17 40.50 30.12 10.24
N GLY A 18 39.44 29.51 9.73
CA GLY A 18 38.66 28.60 10.56
C GLY A 18 37.16 28.86 10.71
N ILE A 19 36.37 28.92 9.62
CA ILE A 19 34.94 28.55 9.61
C ILE A 19 34.61 28.07 8.20
N VAL A 20 35.13 26.93 7.79
CA VAL A 20 34.64 26.13 6.67
C VAL A 20 34.97 24.68 6.98
N GLU A 21 34.38 24.14 8.03
CA GLU A 21 34.32 22.71 8.25
C GLU A 21 33.35 22.46 9.41
N ALA A 22 32.08 22.68 9.14
CA ALA A 22 31.00 22.13 9.93
C ALA A 22 29.76 21.98 9.04
N VAL A 23 29.92 21.42 7.84
CA VAL A 23 28.80 20.82 7.12
C VAL A 23 28.70 19.41 7.65
N CYS A 24 27.97 19.35 8.75
CA CYS A 24 27.06 18.27 9.12
C CYS A 24 27.37 16.90 8.50
N HIS A 25 28.23 16.14 9.17
CA HIS A 25 27.87 14.75 9.40
C HIS A 25 26.68 14.76 10.37
N VAL A 26 25.49 14.94 9.84
CA VAL A 26 24.30 14.40 10.48
C VAL A 26 24.51 12.88 10.41
N GLY A 27 24.96 12.31 11.51
CA GLY A 27 25.03 10.87 11.65
C GLY A 27 23.64 10.34 11.31
N ALA A 28 23.57 9.44 10.33
CA ALA A 28 22.38 8.64 10.10
C ALA A 28 22.01 8.05 11.46
N SER A 29 20.82 8.38 11.96
CA SER A 29 20.29 7.76 13.15
C SER A 29 20.04 6.29 12.82
N GLU A 30 20.22 5.39 13.78
CA GLU A 30 19.90 3.96 13.62
C GLU A 30 18.45 3.73 13.12
N ASP A 31 17.56 4.73 13.24
CA ASP A 31 16.21 4.75 12.71
C ASP A 31 16.11 4.98 11.18
N ASP A 32 17.09 5.64 10.54
CA ASP A 32 17.09 5.84 9.09
C ASP A 32 17.46 4.55 8.32
N ASP A 33 18.20 3.63 8.91
CA ASP A 33 18.48 2.31 8.36
C ASP A 33 17.26 1.38 8.41
N ALA A 34 16.24 1.71 9.24
CA ALA A 34 15.02 0.91 9.41
C ALA A 34 13.89 1.26 8.41
N LYS A 35 14.05 2.29 7.59
CA LYS A 35 13.05 2.68 6.59
C LYS A 35 13.38 2.11 5.22
N PRO A 36 12.35 1.70 4.43
CA PRO A 36 12.60 1.23 3.08
C PRO A 36 13.04 2.41 2.20
N LYS A 37 13.84 2.10 1.17
CA LYS A 37 14.07 3.08 0.11
C LYS A 37 12.79 3.24 -0.71
N ARG A 38 12.42 4.49 -1.02
CA ARG A 38 11.23 4.85 -1.78
C ARG A 38 11.63 5.30 -3.18
N PHE A 39 10.91 4.81 -4.19
CA PHE A 39 11.21 5.12 -5.58
C PHE A 39 11.08 6.62 -5.87
N GLU A 40 10.04 7.27 -5.35
CA GLU A 40 9.78 8.70 -5.55
C GLU A 40 10.82 9.63 -4.91
N GLU A 41 11.66 9.11 -4.04
CA GLU A 41 12.75 9.85 -3.38
C GLU A 41 14.09 9.71 -4.11
N LEU A 42 14.14 8.90 -5.19
CA LEU A 42 15.36 8.71 -5.97
C LEU A 42 15.58 9.88 -6.93
N ALA A 43 16.82 10.30 -7.06
CA ALA A 43 17.21 11.21 -8.14
C ALA A 43 17.20 10.47 -9.49
N GLY A 44 16.96 11.19 -10.59
CA GLY A 44 16.83 10.57 -11.92
C GLY A 44 18.03 9.70 -12.33
N PHE A 45 19.26 10.04 -11.91
CA PHE A 45 20.44 9.23 -12.22
C PHE A 45 20.46 7.88 -11.48
N GLU A 46 19.81 7.80 -10.31
CA GLU A 46 19.73 6.56 -9.51
C GLU A 46 18.75 5.57 -10.13
N ALA A 47 17.74 6.06 -10.85
CA ALA A 47 16.70 5.23 -11.47
C ALA A 47 17.27 4.25 -12.51
N ALA A 48 18.39 4.56 -13.16
CA ALA A 48 19.02 3.67 -14.14
C ALA A 48 19.60 2.38 -13.52
N GLU A 49 19.81 2.34 -12.21
CA GLU A 49 20.46 1.23 -11.52
C GLU A 49 19.57 0.52 -10.50
N VAL A 50 18.29 0.92 -10.37
CA VAL A 50 17.41 0.40 -9.30
C VAL A 50 17.27 -1.12 -9.32
N ALA A 51 17.12 -1.72 -10.50
CA ALA A 51 16.92 -3.15 -10.64
C ALA A 51 18.18 -4.00 -10.29
N SER A 52 19.36 -3.39 -10.30
CA SER A 52 20.60 -4.06 -9.84
C SER A 52 20.79 -3.93 -8.32
N LYS A 53 20.18 -2.92 -7.70
CA LYS A 53 20.31 -2.62 -6.27
C LYS A 53 19.23 -3.28 -5.42
N TYR A 54 18.03 -3.48 -5.97
CA TYR A 54 16.86 -3.97 -5.24
C TYR A 54 16.33 -5.26 -5.87
N PRO A 55 16.12 -6.34 -5.09
CA PRO A 55 15.72 -7.64 -5.62
C PRO A 55 14.28 -7.68 -6.12
N VAL A 56 13.43 -6.77 -5.67
CA VAL A 56 12.01 -6.71 -5.98
C VAL A 56 11.48 -5.28 -5.88
N ALA A 57 10.58 -4.89 -6.78
CA ALA A 57 9.76 -3.70 -6.63
C ALA A 57 8.47 -4.08 -5.88
N ILE A 58 8.09 -3.34 -4.85
CA ILE A 58 6.88 -3.57 -4.06
C ILE A 58 5.91 -2.44 -4.35
N LEU A 59 4.77 -2.76 -4.97
CA LEU A 59 3.76 -1.82 -5.40
C LEU A 59 2.50 -1.95 -4.55
N PRO A 60 2.22 -0.99 -3.63
CA PRO A 60 0.96 -0.96 -2.89
C PRO A 60 -0.21 -0.55 -3.77
N LEU A 61 -1.32 -1.27 -3.69
CA LEU A 61 -2.54 -1.02 -4.45
C LEU A 61 -3.72 -0.85 -3.49
N GLY A 62 -4.10 0.38 -3.20
CA GLY A 62 -5.17 0.75 -2.29
C GLY A 62 -6.44 1.23 -2.98
N SER A 63 -7.20 2.08 -2.32
CA SER A 63 -8.36 2.79 -2.88
C SER A 63 -8.60 4.14 -2.19
N LEU A 64 -9.52 4.92 -2.73
CA LEU A 64 -10.26 5.97 -2.03
C LEU A 64 -11.74 5.62 -2.03
N GLU A 65 -12.17 4.94 -0.99
CA GLU A 65 -13.49 4.36 -0.88
C GLU A 65 -14.13 4.68 0.47
N PHE A 66 -15.43 4.85 0.48
CA PHE A 66 -16.19 5.03 1.71
C PHE A 66 -16.26 3.72 2.50
N HIS A 67 -15.75 3.73 3.71
CA HIS A 67 -15.72 2.59 4.65
C HIS A 67 -16.54 2.88 5.92
N GLY A 68 -17.73 3.47 5.75
CA GLY A 68 -18.55 3.93 6.86
C GLY A 68 -18.13 5.31 7.36
N PRO A 69 -18.97 5.95 8.22
CA PRO A 69 -18.71 7.29 8.73
C PRO A 69 -17.57 7.35 9.76
N HIS A 70 -17.06 6.22 10.20
CA HIS A 70 -16.07 6.07 11.27
C HIS A 70 -14.65 5.81 10.77
N ASN A 71 -14.51 5.47 9.52
CA ASN A 71 -13.20 5.21 8.90
C ASN A 71 -12.81 6.35 7.94
N PRO A 72 -11.52 6.60 7.72
CA PRO A 72 -11.05 7.50 6.68
C PRO A 72 -11.31 6.92 5.29
N LEU A 73 -11.53 7.79 4.29
CA LEU A 73 -11.75 7.39 2.90
C LEU A 73 -10.58 6.62 2.29
N GLY A 74 -9.38 6.84 2.80
CA GLY A 74 -8.17 6.13 2.36
C GLY A 74 -7.84 4.89 3.19
N SER A 75 -8.81 4.22 3.81
CA SER A 75 -8.59 3.04 4.67
C SER A 75 -7.68 2.00 4.01
N ASP A 76 -8.03 1.55 2.82
CA ASP A 76 -7.26 0.56 2.05
C ASP A 76 -5.84 1.03 1.77
N SER A 77 -5.69 2.31 1.36
CA SER A 77 -4.40 2.91 1.07
C SER A 77 -3.51 3.04 2.30
N ILE A 78 -4.09 3.37 3.46
CA ILE A 78 -3.38 3.46 4.74
C ILE A 78 -2.86 2.09 5.15
N ILE A 79 -3.72 1.08 5.12
CA ILE A 79 -3.37 -0.29 5.52
C ILE A 79 -2.28 -0.85 4.62
N VAL A 80 -2.52 -0.83 3.31
CA VAL A 80 -1.60 -1.46 2.36
C VAL A 80 -0.25 -0.76 2.30
N SER A 81 -0.23 0.58 2.38
CA SER A 81 1.02 1.34 2.41
C SER A 81 1.84 1.05 3.65
N GLY A 82 1.19 0.99 4.83
CA GLY A 82 1.87 0.67 6.07
C GLY A 82 2.45 -0.74 6.10
N ILE A 83 1.74 -1.73 5.55
CA ILE A 83 2.26 -3.11 5.43
C ILE A 83 3.38 -3.16 4.39
N ALA A 84 3.20 -2.55 3.22
CA ALA A 84 4.20 -2.55 2.15
C ALA A 84 5.53 -1.91 2.59
N GLU A 85 5.46 -0.83 3.38
CA GLU A 85 6.64 -0.18 3.96
C GLU A 85 7.46 -1.14 4.83
N ARG A 86 6.80 -1.90 5.71
CA ARG A 86 7.44 -2.89 6.57
C ARG A 86 7.98 -4.09 5.79
N VAL A 87 7.22 -4.55 4.79
CA VAL A 87 7.66 -5.64 3.90
C VAL A 87 8.90 -5.20 3.10
N ALA A 88 8.89 -4.00 2.52
CA ALA A 88 10.01 -3.46 1.76
C ALA A 88 11.27 -3.33 2.61
N THR A 89 11.14 -2.83 3.85
CA THR A 89 12.26 -2.75 4.81
C THR A 89 12.88 -4.12 5.04
N ARG A 90 12.06 -5.12 5.36
CA ARG A 90 12.53 -6.46 5.75
C ARG A 90 13.08 -7.28 4.59
N THR A 91 12.51 -7.12 3.39
CA THR A 91 12.95 -7.85 2.18
C THR A 91 13.99 -7.09 1.37
N LYS A 92 14.39 -5.89 1.80
CA LYS A 92 15.27 -4.97 1.06
C LYS A 92 14.73 -4.66 -0.35
N GLY A 93 13.41 -4.65 -0.50
CA GLY A 93 12.73 -4.28 -1.74
C GLY A 93 12.68 -2.75 -1.93
N LEU A 94 12.50 -2.30 -3.18
CA LEU A 94 12.20 -0.91 -3.47
C LEU A 94 10.71 -0.65 -3.33
N LEU A 95 10.32 0.26 -2.44
CA LEU A 95 8.93 0.64 -2.27
C LEU A 95 8.52 1.62 -3.38
N MET A 96 7.51 1.23 -4.15
CA MET A 96 6.91 2.08 -5.17
C MET A 96 5.81 2.96 -4.56
N PRO A 97 5.52 4.15 -5.15
CA PRO A 97 4.39 4.97 -4.73
C PRO A 97 3.08 4.19 -4.79
N PRO A 98 2.17 4.36 -3.80
CA PRO A 98 0.90 3.63 -3.81
C PRO A 98 -0.03 4.12 -4.92
N ILE A 99 -0.77 3.19 -5.53
CA ILE A 99 -1.89 3.51 -6.41
C ILE A 99 -3.16 3.60 -5.56
N THR A 100 -3.80 4.77 -5.55
CA THR A 100 -4.95 5.07 -4.69
C THR A 100 -6.25 5.36 -5.47
N PHE A 101 -6.16 5.81 -6.70
CA PHE A 101 -7.32 6.02 -7.58
C PHE A 101 -7.59 4.75 -8.35
N THR A 102 -8.47 3.91 -7.81
CA THR A 102 -8.72 2.56 -8.32
C THR A 102 -10.22 2.30 -8.53
N GLN A 103 -10.59 1.09 -8.90
CA GLN A 103 -11.97 0.70 -9.12
C GLN A 103 -12.63 0.41 -7.79
N CYS A 104 -13.70 1.13 -7.45
CA CYS A 104 -14.56 0.81 -6.30
C CYS A 104 -15.87 0.19 -6.78
N PRO A 105 -16.41 -0.81 -6.05
CA PRO A 105 -17.65 -1.48 -6.42
C PRO A 105 -18.86 -0.55 -6.50
N ALA A 106 -19.85 -0.91 -7.32
CA ALA A 106 -21.03 -0.08 -7.54
C ALA A 106 -21.81 0.24 -6.26
N HIS A 107 -21.77 -0.65 -5.25
CA HIS A 107 -22.48 -0.45 -3.98
C HIS A 107 -21.78 0.56 -3.05
N THR A 108 -20.52 0.90 -3.29
CA THR A 108 -19.78 1.94 -2.55
C THR A 108 -19.54 3.19 -3.37
N ALA A 109 -19.53 3.08 -4.70
CA ALA A 109 -19.25 4.19 -5.61
C ALA A 109 -20.20 5.39 -5.49
N HIS A 110 -21.40 5.20 -4.93
CA HIS A 110 -22.39 6.29 -4.75
C HIS A 110 -22.21 7.10 -3.46
N PHE A 111 -21.40 6.61 -2.52
CA PHE A 111 -21.14 7.35 -1.28
C PHE A 111 -20.21 8.55 -1.53
N ALA A 112 -20.50 9.65 -0.84
CA ALA A 112 -19.66 10.85 -0.92
C ALA A 112 -18.22 10.54 -0.46
N GLY A 113 -17.25 10.95 -1.27
CA GLY A 113 -15.83 10.75 -1.00
C GLY A 113 -15.25 9.51 -1.66
N THR A 114 -16.05 8.56 -2.15
CA THR A 114 -15.55 7.49 -3.01
C THR A 114 -15.13 8.04 -4.37
N VAL A 115 -13.93 7.71 -4.81
CA VAL A 115 -13.41 8.07 -6.14
C VAL A 115 -13.11 6.80 -6.91
N SER A 116 -14.07 6.38 -7.72
CA SER A 116 -13.99 5.13 -8.48
C SER A 116 -13.53 5.36 -9.91
N VAL A 117 -12.62 4.53 -10.36
CA VAL A 117 -12.20 4.40 -11.77
C VAL A 117 -12.93 3.21 -12.38
N ARG A 118 -13.34 3.31 -13.66
CA ARG A 118 -13.97 2.17 -14.36
C ARG A 118 -13.01 0.98 -14.45
N PRO A 119 -13.50 -0.28 -14.32
CA PRO A 119 -12.64 -1.47 -14.28
C PRO A 119 -11.70 -1.59 -15.49
N GLU A 120 -12.18 -1.32 -16.71
CA GLU A 120 -11.38 -1.37 -17.91
C GLU A 120 -10.28 -0.29 -17.93
N VAL A 121 -10.58 0.91 -17.44
CA VAL A 121 -9.59 2.01 -17.33
C VAL A 121 -8.53 1.65 -16.29
N MET A 122 -8.96 1.08 -15.15
CA MET A 122 -8.04 0.62 -14.11
C MET A 122 -7.10 -0.48 -14.63
N THR A 123 -7.63 -1.45 -15.39
CA THR A 123 -6.81 -2.53 -15.99
C THR A 123 -5.73 -1.95 -16.90
N MET A 124 -6.11 -1.06 -17.83
CA MET A 124 -5.17 -0.41 -18.76
C MET A 124 -4.13 0.45 -18.03
N TYR A 125 -4.58 1.29 -17.09
CA TYR A 125 -3.70 2.15 -16.30
C TYR A 125 -2.68 1.32 -15.52
N PHE A 126 -3.16 0.25 -14.86
CA PHE A 126 -2.30 -0.59 -14.05
C PHE A 126 -1.30 -1.39 -14.90
N ALA A 127 -1.73 -1.89 -16.07
CA ALA A 127 -0.83 -2.52 -17.03
C ALA A 127 0.29 -1.57 -17.48
N ASP A 128 -0.02 -0.30 -17.74
CA ASP A 128 0.98 0.70 -18.11
C ASP A 128 1.98 0.99 -16.98
N VAL A 129 1.50 1.05 -15.72
CA VAL A 129 2.40 1.19 -14.57
C VAL A 129 3.34 -0.01 -14.47
N LEU A 130 2.83 -1.24 -14.57
CA LEU A 130 3.65 -2.46 -14.52
C LEU A 130 4.68 -2.50 -15.65
N ARG A 131 4.30 -2.18 -16.90
CA ARG A 131 5.23 -2.09 -18.03
C ARG A 131 6.39 -1.14 -17.75
N ASN A 132 6.09 0.01 -17.14
CA ASN A 132 7.13 0.98 -16.85
C ASN A 132 8.04 0.54 -15.69
N ILE A 133 7.53 -0.15 -14.68
CA ILE A 133 8.36 -0.75 -13.62
C ILE A 133 9.30 -1.81 -14.25
N LEU A 134 8.79 -2.65 -15.14
CA LEU A 134 9.62 -3.64 -15.84
C LEU A 134 10.68 -3.01 -16.77
N ARG A 135 10.38 -1.85 -17.39
CA ARG A 135 11.36 -1.08 -18.17
C ARG A 135 12.54 -0.55 -17.34
N LEU A 136 12.37 -0.37 -16.05
CA LEU A 136 13.47 -0.06 -15.12
C LEU A 136 14.42 -1.25 -14.91
N GLY A 137 14.09 -2.42 -15.47
CA GLY A 137 14.90 -3.64 -15.40
C GLY A 137 14.48 -4.62 -14.30
N PHE A 138 13.46 -4.32 -13.50
CA PHE A 138 12.95 -5.29 -12.53
C PHE A 138 12.48 -6.56 -13.20
N ARG A 139 12.82 -7.71 -12.61
CA ARG A 139 12.33 -9.03 -13.01
C ARG A 139 11.30 -9.57 -12.03
N ARG A 140 11.16 -8.95 -10.88
CA ARG A 140 10.17 -9.31 -9.85
C ARG A 140 9.45 -8.08 -9.37
N VAL A 141 8.12 -8.10 -9.48
CA VAL A 141 7.23 -7.04 -8.97
C VAL A 141 6.21 -7.68 -8.06
N PHE A 142 6.19 -7.30 -6.79
CA PHE A 142 5.19 -7.72 -5.83
C PHE A 142 4.11 -6.63 -5.72
N ILE A 143 2.90 -6.98 -6.10
CA ILE A 143 1.72 -6.15 -5.99
C ILE A 143 0.99 -6.53 -4.72
N LEU A 144 1.09 -5.69 -3.69
CA LEU A 144 0.37 -5.88 -2.45
C LEU A 144 -0.95 -5.13 -2.51
N ASN A 145 -2.05 -5.90 -2.51
CA ASN A 145 -3.40 -5.36 -2.64
C ASN A 145 -4.04 -5.08 -1.28
N GLY A 146 -4.69 -3.92 -1.17
CA GLY A 146 -5.45 -3.47 0.00
C GLY A 146 -6.95 -3.36 -0.24
N HIS A 147 -7.45 -3.62 -1.47
CA HIS A 147 -8.84 -3.36 -1.84
C HIS A 147 -9.41 -4.47 -2.73
N ASP A 148 -10.58 -5.00 -2.35
CA ASP A 148 -11.22 -6.12 -3.07
C ASP A 148 -11.55 -5.78 -4.54
N GLY A 149 -12.01 -4.54 -4.80
CA GLY A 149 -12.31 -4.06 -6.15
C GLY A 149 -11.14 -4.11 -7.13
N ASN A 150 -9.92 -4.20 -6.64
CA ASN A 150 -8.71 -4.28 -7.46
C ASN A 150 -8.40 -5.68 -7.97
N ILE A 151 -9.00 -6.74 -7.40
CA ILE A 151 -8.64 -8.13 -7.74
C ILE A 151 -8.87 -8.43 -9.21
N GLY A 152 -10.04 -8.10 -9.73
CA GLY A 152 -10.37 -8.31 -11.16
C GLY A 152 -9.45 -7.52 -12.10
N PRO A 153 -9.47 -6.18 -12.03
CA PRO A 153 -8.61 -5.33 -12.87
C PRO A 153 -7.12 -5.61 -12.69
N GLY A 154 -6.68 -5.87 -11.45
CA GLY A 154 -5.29 -6.17 -11.14
C GLY A 154 -4.80 -7.45 -11.80
N ARG A 155 -5.54 -8.53 -11.68
CA ARG A 155 -5.23 -9.81 -12.33
C ARG A 155 -5.29 -9.70 -13.86
N GLY A 156 -6.25 -8.93 -14.40
CA GLY A 156 -6.33 -8.66 -15.83
C GLY A 156 -5.08 -7.95 -16.37
N ALA A 157 -4.63 -6.91 -15.69
CA ALA A 157 -3.43 -6.18 -16.05
C ALA A 157 -2.15 -7.04 -15.98
N ILE A 158 -2.06 -7.89 -14.93
CA ILE A 158 -0.93 -8.81 -14.79
C ILE A 158 -0.89 -9.83 -15.92
N ALA A 159 -2.04 -10.42 -16.28
CA ALA A 159 -2.12 -11.36 -17.39
C ALA A 159 -1.67 -10.72 -18.70
N GLU A 160 -2.16 -9.50 -19.01
CA GLU A 160 -1.79 -8.75 -20.20
C GLU A 160 -0.28 -8.48 -20.27
N VAL A 161 0.32 -8.02 -19.16
CA VAL A 161 1.75 -7.70 -19.11
C VAL A 161 2.64 -8.96 -19.12
N ALA A 162 2.18 -10.05 -18.51
CA ALA A 162 2.91 -11.31 -18.51
C ALA A 162 3.06 -11.91 -19.90
N ASP A 163 2.06 -11.75 -20.76
CA ASP A 163 2.13 -12.19 -22.17
C ASP A 163 3.18 -11.43 -22.99
N GLU A 164 3.50 -10.21 -22.59
CA GLU A 164 4.48 -9.34 -23.26
C GLU A 164 5.92 -9.57 -22.79
N THR A 165 6.12 -10.17 -21.61
CA THR A 165 7.42 -10.23 -20.90
C THR A 165 7.79 -11.67 -20.51
N LYS A 166 8.80 -12.24 -21.17
CA LYS A 166 9.22 -13.62 -20.95
C LYS A 166 10.00 -13.86 -19.65
N ASP A 167 10.63 -12.80 -19.09
CA ASP A 167 11.61 -12.94 -18.02
C ASP A 167 11.18 -12.23 -16.72
N ALA A 168 9.91 -11.87 -16.59
CA ALA A 168 9.41 -11.21 -15.39
C ALA A 168 8.38 -12.06 -14.66
N ALA A 169 8.41 -11.98 -13.33
CA ALA A 169 7.45 -12.61 -12.44
C ALA A 169 6.68 -11.53 -11.68
N LEU A 170 5.36 -11.56 -11.77
CA LEU A 170 4.45 -10.62 -11.13
C LEU A 170 3.66 -11.36 -10.07
N LEU A 171 3.89 -11.03 -8.80
CA LEU A 171 3.21 -11.64 -7.65
C LEU A 171 2.11 -10.69 -7.15
N PHE A 172 0.89 -11.16 -7.05
CA PHE A 172 -0.26 -10.41 -6.52
C PHE A 172 -0.84 -11.11 -5.30
N ALA A 173 -0.99 -10.39 -4.19
CA ALA A 173 -1.64 -10.91 -3.00
C ALA A 173 -2.35 -9.80 -2.23
N SER A 174 -3.49 -10.13 -1.63
CA SER A 174 -4.23 -9.22 -0.74
C SER A 174 -3.81 -9.46 0.70
N TRP A 175 -3.58 -8.39 1.47
CA TRP A 175 -3.04 -8.51 2.82
C TRP A 175 -3.89 -9.36 3.77
N TRP A 176 -5.21 -9.35 3.60
CA TRP A 176 -6.15 -10.11 4.44
C TRP A 176 -6.16 -11.61 4.14
N GLU A 177 -5.73 -12.05 2.96
CA GLU A 177 -5.66 -13.47 2.58
C GLU A 177 -4.66 -14.27 3.43
N PHE A 178 -3.76 -13.59 4.14
CA PHE A 178 -2.82 -14.19 5.09
C PHE A 178 -3.41 -14.40 6.49
N LEU A 179 -4.63 -13.95 6.74
CA LEU A 179 -5.30 -14.10 8.02
C LEU A 179 -6.21 -15.34 8.00
N SER A 180 -5.87 -16.36 8.78
CA SER A 180 -6.74 -17.53 8.90
C SER A 180 -8.06 -17.19 9.60
N THR A 181 -9.10 -17.94 9.27
CA THR A 181 -10.40 -17.86 9.95
C THR A 181 -10.26 -18.03 11.48
N GLU A 182 -9.37 -18.92 11.92
CA GLU A 182 -9.11 -19.14 13.34
C GLU A 182 -8.50 -17.90 14.00
N THR A 183 -7.52 -17.29 13.35
CA THR A 183 -6.92 -16.01 13.82
C THR A 183 -7.98 -14.92 13.95
N MET A 184 -8.81 -14.74 12.94
CA MET A 184 -9.87 -13.74 12.96
C MET A 184 -10.91 -14.00 14.04
N ARG A 185 -11.32 -15.27 14.25
CA ARG A 185 -12.24 -15.66 15.32
C ARG A 185 -11.66 -15.42 16.70
N SER A 186 -10.40 -15.77 16.93
CA SER A 186 -9.74 -15.59 18.23
C SER A 186 -9.65 -14.11 18.64
N LEU A 187 -9.68 -13.20 17.68
CA LEU A 187 -9.65 -11.75 17.90
C LEU A 187 -11.03 -11.08 17.84
N GLY A 188 -12.12 -11.85 17.64
CA GLY A 188 -13.48 -11.32 17.49
C GLY A 188 -13.72 -10.58 16.16
N MET A 189 -12.86 -10.84 15.16
CA MET A 189 -12.89 -10.14 13.86
C MET A 189 -13.56 -10.95 12.75
N PHE A 190 -13.94 -12.17 13.02
CA PHE A 190 -14.52 -13.05 12.03
C PHE A 190 -16.00 -12.71 11.76
N GLN A 191 -16.35 -12.48 10.51
CA GLN A 191 -17.72 -12.32 10.03
C GLN A 191 -18.05 -13.48 9.07
N GLN A 192 -18.92 -14.36 9.50
CA GLN A 192 -19.21 -15.60 8.78
C GLN A 192 -19.75 -15.38 7.37
N ALA A 193 -20.64 -14.43 7.20
CA ALA A 193 -21.29 -14.16 5.91
C ALA A 193 -20.36 -13.59 4.83
N ASN A 194 -19.22 -13.01 5.23
CA ASN A 194 -18.25 -12.41 4.32
C ASN A 194 -16.89 -13.13 4.36
N GLY A 195 -16.85 -14.37 4.77
CA GLY A 195 -15.60 -15.11 4.89
C GLY A 195 -14.60 -14.52 5.89
N GLY A 196 -15.09 -13.70 6.83
CA GLY A 196 -14.27 -13.01 7.81
C GLY A 196 -13.81 -11.61 7.41
N HIS A 197 -14.16 -11.15 6.21
CA HIS A 197 -13.65 -9.87 5.66
C HIS A 197 -14.69 -8.83 5.79
N GLY A 198 -15.41 -8.24 6.16
CA GLY A 198 -16.47 -7.22 6.13
C GLY A 198 -15.93 -5.86 5.71
N HIS A 199 -16.59 -5.25 4.73
CA HIS A 199 -16.27 -3.91 4.28
C HIS A 199 -16.50 -2.86 5.39
N GLY A 200 -15.50 -2.04 5.68
CA GLY A 200 -15.54 -1.03 6.75
C GLY A 200 -15.81 -1.60 8.14
N GLY A 201 -15.66 -2.90 8.31
CA GLY A 201 -15.96 -3.64 9.54
C GLY A 201 -14.82 -3.61 10.56
N PRO A 202 -14.93 -4.45 11.61
CA PRO A 202 -13.96 -4.44 12.71
C PRO A 202 -12.54 -4.78 12.27
N LEU A 203 -12.37 -5.63 11.24
CA LEU A 203 -11.07 -6.01 10.70
C LEU A 203 -10.34 -4.79 10.11
N GLU A 204 -10.95 -4.13 9.13
CA GLU A 204 -10.32 -2.98 8.46
C GLU A 204 -10.19 -1.79 9.39
N THR A 205 -11.21 -1.50 10.21
CA THR A 205 -11.16 -0.45 11.22
C THR A 205 -9.99 -0.65 12.18
N SER A 206 -9.77 -1.90 12.64
CA SER A 206 -8.63 -2.23 13.51
C SER A 206 -7.30 -2.06 12.78
N ALA A 207 -7.23 -2.50 11.51
CA ALA A 207 -6.02 -2.39 10.72
C ALA A 207 -5.64 -0.92 10.45
N VAL A 208 -6.62 -0.05 10.14
CA VAL A 208 -6.39 1.41 10.06
C VAL A 208 -5.90 1.95 11.40
N ALA A 209 -6.57 1.57 12.51
CA ALA A 209 -6.19 2.02 13.85
C ALA A 209 -4.77 1.57 14.27
N ALA A 210 -4.23 0.52 13.68
CA ALA A 210 -2.84 0.11 13.91
C ALA A 210 -1.82 1.14 13.41
N PHE A 211 -2.15 1.88 12.36
CA PHE A 211 -1.29 2.90 11.72
C PHE A 211 -1.72 4.31 12.08
N ARG A 212 -3.03 4.58 12.07
CA ARG A 212 -3.63 5.91 12.21
C ARG A 212 -4.83 5.87 13.15
N PRO A 213 -4.63 5.60 14.44
CA PRO A 213 -5.72 5.58 15.42
C PRO A 213 -6.45 6.93 15.56
N ASP A 214 -5.77 8.02 15.22
CA ASP A 214 -6.28 9.39 15.20
C ASP A 214 -7.38 9.64 14.15
N LEU A 215 -7.51 8.76 13.13
CA LEU A 215 -8.50 8.88 12.06
C LEU A 215 -9.76 8.02 12.30
N ILE A 216 -9.84 7.28 13.39
CA ILE A 216 -10.97 6.40 13.70
C ILE A 216 -11.97 7.12 14.61
N HIS A 217 -13.24 7.13 14.21
CA HIS A 217 -14.33 7.79 14.88
C HIS A 217 -15.46 6.81 15.24
N LEU A 218 -15.21 5.86 16.14
CA LEU A 218 -16.18 4.81 16.50
C LEU A 218 -17.52 5.37 17.03
N ASP A 219 -17.53 6.59 17.57
CA ASP A 219 -18.73 7.31 17.98
C ASP A 219 -19.68 7.63 16.81
N LYS A 220 -19.24 7.54 15.56
CA LYS A 220 -20.03 7.77 14.35
C LYS A 220 -20.66 6.52 13.76
N ALA A 221 -20.34 5.34 14.29
CA ALA A 221 -20.89 4.09 13.81
C ALA A 221 -21.60 3.31 14.92
N LYS A 222 -22.39 2.35 14.53
CA LYS A 222 -23.05 1.38 15.42
C LYS A 222 -22.83 -0.02 14.88
N ASP A 223 -22.92 -0.99 15.75
CA ASP A 223 -22.88 -2.39 15.34
C ASP A 223 -24.04 -2.74 14.41
N LEU A 224 -23.72 -3.48 13.37
CA LEU A 224 -24.70 -3.97 12.41
C LEU A 224 -24.75 -5.50 12.47
N PRO A 225 -25.94 -6.10 12.36
CA PRO A 225 -26.05 -7.54 12.28
C PRO A 225 -25.31 -8.06 11.02
N GLU A 226 -24.73 -9.23 11.14
CA GLU A 226 -24.16 -9.90 9.97
C GLU A 226 -25.26 -10.23 8.96
N PRO A 227 -25.04 -10.02 7.66
CA PRO A 227 -25.95 -10.51 6.64
C PRO A 227 -25.99 -12.06 6.68
N PRO A 228 -27.09 -12.68 6.21
CA PRO A 228 -27.16 -14.14 6.17
C PRO A 228 -26.05 -14.71 5.27
N ASP A 229 -25.46 -15.83 5.70
CA ASP A 229 -24.53 -16.57 4.86
C ASP A 229 -25.30 -17.28 3.74
N LEU A 230 -25.05 -16.86 2.51
CA LEU A 230 -25.66 -17.47 1.31
C LEU A 230 -24.81 -18.61 0.73
N SER A 231 -23.60 -18.77 1.22
CA SER A 231 -22.60 -19.65 0.61
C SER A 231 -22.72 -21.10 1.06
N ASN A 232 -23.26 -21.36 2.23
CA ASN A 232 -23.13 -22.67 2.89
C ASN A 232 -21.67 -23.18 2.90
N GLY A 233 -20.71 -22.25 3.01
CA GLY A 233 -19.28 -22.56 2.98
C GLY A 233 -18.63 -22.59 1.59
N ALA A 234 -19.39 -22.39 0.51
CA ALA A 234 -18.83 -22.31 -0.84
C ALA A 234 -18.45 -20.84 -1.20
N PRO A 235 -17.35 -20.59 -1.91
CA PRO A 235 -17.02 -19.26 -2.37
C PRO A 235 -18.02 -18.78 -3.43
N TYR A 236 -18.43 -17.51 -3.34
CA TYR A 236 -19.28 -16.88 -4.35
C TYR A 236 -18.90 -15.39 -4.53
N PHE A 237 -19.29 -14.84 -5.66
CA PHE A 237 -19.21 -13.42 -5.95
C PHE A 237 -20.62 -12.85 -6.16
N LEU A 238 -21.00 -11.85 -5.38
CA LEU A 238 -22.27 -11.15 -5.49
C LEU A 238 -22.05 -9.64 -5.53
N GLN A 239 -22.38 -9.02 -6.67
CA GLN A 239 -22.37 -7.59 -6.85
C GLN A 239 -23.79 -7.04 -6.84
N LYS A 240 -24.12 -6.15 -5.91
CA LYS A 240 -25.38 -5.40 -5.92
C LYS A 240 -25.20 -4.07 -6.65
N ALA A 241 -26.10 -3.75 -7.54
CA ALA A 241 -26.10 -2.48 -8.27
C ALA A 241 -26.41 -1.26 -7.37
N SER A 242 -27.22 -1.45 -6.34
CA SER A 242 -27.44 -0.45 -5.28
C SER A 242 -27.83 -1.14 -3.97
N ALA A 243 -27.41 -0.60 -2.87
CA ALA A 243 -27.81 -1.01 -1.52
C ALA A 243 -28.35 0.20 -0.77
N LYS A 244 -29.57 0.64 -1.14
CA LYS A 244 -30.15 1.91 -0.66
C LYS A 244 -30.18 2.04 0.87
N ASP A 245 -30.30 0.91 1.59
CA ASP A 245 -30.42 0.91 3.06
C ASP A 245 -29.13 0.41 3.75
N TRP A 246 -28.08 0.14 3.00
CA TRP A 246 -26.80 -0.25 3.57
C TRP A 246 -25.94 0.99 3.88
N PRO A 247 -25.44 1.13 5.11
CA PRO A 247 -24.75 2.35 5.53
C PRO A 247 -23.28 2.43 5.08
N GLY A 248 -22.82 1.55 4.18
CA GLY A 248 -21.47 1.57 3.63
C GLY A 248 -20.41 0.91 4.51
N TYR A 249 -20.83 0.07 5.44
CA TYR A 249 -19.95 -0.78 6.26
C TYR A 249 -20.75 -1.95 6.83
N SER A 250 -20.09 -2.89 7.48
CA SER A 250 -20.74 -4.09 8.05
C SER A 250 -20.08 -4.55 9.34
N GLY A 251 -20.84 -5.29 10.15
CA GLY A 251 -20.37 -6.01 11.31
C GLY A 251 -20.32 -5.21 12.60
N TYR A 252 -19.69 -5.81 13.59
CA TYR A 252 -19.62 -5.31 14.96
C TYR A 252 -18.39 -4.40 15.11
N VAL A 253 -18.53 -3.15 14.69
CA VAL A 253 -17.43 -2.17 14.71
C VAL A 253 -16.93 -1.84 16.13
N SER A 254 -17.77 -2.07 17.16
CA SER A 254 -17.36 -1.95 18.56
C SER A 254 -16.24 -2.94 18.95
N GLU A 255 -16.05 -4.01 18.19
CA GLU A 255 -14.96 -4.97 18.38
C GLU A 255 -13.60 -4.47 17.85
N ALA A 256 -13.59 -3.37 17.09
CA ALA A 256 -12.36 -2.83 16.54
C ALA A 256 -11.48 -2.21 17.62
N SER A 257 -10.16 -2.41 17.50
CA SER A 257 -9.17 -1.73 18.33
C SER A 257 -7.79 -1.67 17.67
N ALA A 258 -7.01 -0.66 18.02
CA ALA A 258 -5.63 -0.54 17.57
C ALA A 258 -4.74 -1.73 18.04
N GLU A 259 -5.02 -2.31 19.19
CA GLU A 259 -4.30 -3.48 19.70
C GLU A 259 -4.54 -4.71 18.81
N LYS A 260 -5.81 -5.03 18.51
CA LYS A 260 -6.17 -6.12 17.60
C LYS A 260 -5.60 -5.87 16.20
N GLY A 261 -5.69 -4.62 15.71
CA GLY A 261 -5.11 -4.22 14.43
C GLY A 261 -3.61 -4.45 14.35
N ARG A 262 -2.85 -4.07 15.37
CA ARG A 262 -1.40 -4.35 15.41
C ARG A 262 -1.08 -5.85 15.33
N LYS A 263 -1.87 -6.70 16.02
CA LYS A 263 -1.71 -8.16 15.94
C LYS A 263 -2.00 -8.69 14.54
N LEU A 264 -3.12 -8.28 13.93
CA LEU A 264 -3.51 -8.68 12.57
C LEU A 264 -2.47 -8.25 11.53
N VAL A 265 -2.09 -6.99 11.55
CA VAL A 265 -1.08 -6.42 10.64
C VAL A 265 0.25 -7.16 10.79
N LYS A 266 0.69 -7.43 12.01
CA LYS A 266 1.94 -8.16 12.27
C LYS A 266 1.92 -9.59 11.70
N ILE A 267 0.79 -10.30 11.84
CA ILE A 267 0.63 -11.66 11.28
C ILE A 267 0.69 -11.61 9.75
N SER A 268 -0.08 -10.71 9.12
CA SER A 268 -0.04 -10.54 7.67
C SER A 268 1.36 -10.16 7.18
N GLU A 269 1.99 -9.18 7.79
CA GLU A 269 3.35 -8.74 7.50
C GLU A 269 4.34 -9.91 7.53
N ASP A 270 4.34 -10.70 8.62
CA ASP A 270 5.27 -11.81 8.78
C ASP A 270 5.10 -12.90 7.71
N LEU A 271 3.87 -13.20 7.36
CA LEU A 271 3.57 -14.20 6.33
C LEU A 271 3.87 -13.68 4.93
N ILE A 272 3.60 -12.40 4.66
CA ILE A 272 3.96 -11.75 3.38
C ILE A 272 5.47 -11.70 3.21
N VAL A 273 6.22 -11.33 4.25
CA VAL A 273 7.69 -11.34 4.20
C VAL A 273 8.21 -12.74 3.88
N LYS A 274 7.72 -13.76 4.57
CA LYS A 274 8.09 -15.16 4.27
C LYS A 274 7.79 -15.57 2.84
N LEU A 275 6.62 -15.16 2.30
CA LEU A 275 6.28 -15.41 0.90
C LEU A 275 7.29 -14.74 -0.04
N VAL A 276 7.58 -13.46 0.16
CA VAL A 276 8.51 -12.70 -0.70
C VAL A 276 9.93 -13.27 -0.60
N GLU A 277 10.43 -13.54 0.61
CA GLU A 277 11.76 -14.15 0.81
C GLU A 277 11.87 -15.52 0.16
N SER A 278 10.85 -16.37 0.32
CA SER A 278 10.79 -17.68 -0.34
C SER A 278 10.80 -17.54 -1.86
N TRP A 279 10.01 -16.62 -2.40
CA TRP A 279 9.99 -16.34 -3.83
C TRP A 279 11.34 -15.82 -4.35
N LEU A 280 12.00 -14.95 -3.61
CA LEU A 280 13.32 -14.44 -3.97
C LEU A 280 14.42 -15.52 -3.93
N SER A 281 14.35 -16.45 -2.98
CA SER A 281 15.35 -17.50 -2.79
C SER A 281 15.26 -18.65 -3.78
N HIS A 282 14.08 -18.95 -4.33
CA HIS A 282 13.87 -20.06 -5.26
C HIS A 282 14.20 -19.75 -6.73
N GLY A 283 14.79 -18.58 -7.00
CA GLY A 283 15.14 -18.16 -8.35
C GLY A 283 13.91 -17.88 -9.23
N GLU A 284 13.93 -18.35 -10.46
CA GLU A 284 12.79 -18.23 -11.36
C GLU A 284 11.62 -19.02 -10.78
N ALA A 285 10.48 -18.35 -10.62
CA ALA A 285 9.27 -19.03 -10.19
C ALA A 285 9.05 -20.22 -11.14
N PRO A 286 8.77 -21.42 -10.63
CA PRO A 286 8.45 -22.54 -11.52
C PRO A 286 7.25 -22.11 -12.35
N GLY A 287 7.47 -21.86 -13.63
CA GLY A 287 6.45 -21.67 -14.64
C GLY A 287 5.72 -22.97 -14.83
N SER A 288 4.82 -23.30 -13.94
CA SER A 288 3.93 -24.43 -14.11
C SER A 288 2.69 -24.17 -13.29
N TRP A 289 1.75 -23.57 -13.90
CA TRP A 289 0.33 -23.72 -13.60
C TRP A 289 -0.28 -24.61 -14.67
#